data_0fa222b86e0bc7edca5bcaf49669aeca
#
_entry.id   0fa222b86e0bc7edca5bcaf49669aeca
#
_cell.length_a   1.000
_cell.length_b   1.000
_cell.length_c   1.000
_cell.angle_alpha   90.00
_cell.angle_beta   90.00
_cell.angle_gamma   90.00
#
_symmetry.space_group_name_H-M   'P 1'
#
loop_
_entity.id
_entity.type
_entity.pdbx_description
1 polymer ?
#
loop_
_entity_poly.entity_id
_entity_poly.type
_entity_poly.pdbx_seq_one_letter_code
_entity_poly.pdbx_strand_id
1 'polypeptide(L)'
;MVETRLAGESYRRTIELWEAFDYNMGMNEKRIVFVTGASSGIGKAAAEQLAKEGCTVYGTSRRGKYETAGPDGASFTLLPMTLENEQTIRDAVQYIVDRHGRIDVLVNAAGSGIAGAIEETTSEEAYTQFDVCFFGIVRILNHVLPVMRAAKSGLVINIGSVAAFFTLPFQGMYSAAKSALYAMTCALRMELKPFGIHVCQIEPGDVKTNFTKQRVITEKAKNTSYPVPFKRAVYEMVRSEMAGYAPERCAKTVSKVVRMKRPPARLCVDVQYKLLGFVSALLPWSICEKIIMSMYLKNDPPDGWQVDRPLGGE
;
A
#
# COMPACT_ATOMS: atom_id res chain seq x y z
N MET A 1 4.41 46.14 0.64
CA MET A 1 2.96 45.97 0.36
C MET A 1 2.65 45.61 -1.09
N VAL A 2 3.47 45.99 -2.08
CA VAL A 2 3.26 45.67 -3.51
C VAL A 2 3.72 44.23 -3.83
N GLU A 3 4.84 43.77 -3.27
CA GLU A 3 5.35 42.41 -3.52
C GLU A 3 4.45 41.28 -2.97
N THR A 4 3.79 41.49 -1.85
CA THR A 4 2.84 40.52 -1.29
C THR A 4 1.54 40.41 -2.10
N ARG A 5 1.16 41.46 -2.84
CA ARG A 5 0.00 41.44 -3.75
C ARG A 5 0.32 40.68 -5.04
N LEU A 6 1.51 40.89 -5.61
CA LEU A 6 1.95 40.20 -6.83
C LEU A 6 2.14 38.69 -6.62
N ALA A 7 2.65 38.28 -5.45
CA ALA A 7 2.74 36.88 -5.08
C ALA A 7 1.35 36.23 -4.91
N GLY A 8 0.40 36.95 -4.34
CA GLY A 8 -0.97 36.47 -4.18
C GLY A 8 -1.75 36.35 -5.50
N GLU A 9 -1.54 37.25 -6.44
CA GLU A 9 -2.17 37.21 -7.79
C GLU A 9 -1.51 36.13 -8.67
N SER A 10 -0.20 35.97 -8.60
CA SER A 10 0.52 34.89 -9.26
C SER A 10 0.06 33.53 -8.72
N TYR A 11 -0.08 33.39 -7.41
CA TYR A 11 -0.60 32.17 -6.76
C TYR A 11 -2.06 31.88 -7.11
N ARG A 12 -2.94 32.90 -7.14
CA ARG A 12 -4.33 32.78 -7.61
C ARG A 12 -4.41 32.39 -9.09
N ARG A 13 -3.65 33.05 -9.95
CA ARG A 13 -3.60 32.71 -11.38
C ARG A 13 -3.08 31.29 -11.63
N THR A 14 -2.11 30.86 -10.81
CA THR A 14 -1.65 29.48 -10.82
C THR A 14 -2.78 28.54 -10.38
N ILE A 15 -3.55 28.84 -9.35
CA ILE A 15 -4.70 28.04 -8.91
C ILE A 15 -5.79 28.00 -9.98
N GLU A 16 -6.13 29.12 -10.61
CA GLU A 16 -7.15 29.21 -11.67
C GLU A 16 -6.72 28.48 -12.96
N LEU A 17 -5.44 28.53 -13.32
CA LEU A 17 -4.86 27.70 -14.38
C LEU A 17 -4.90 26.21 -14.02
N TRP A 18 -4.82 25.88 -12.72
CA TRP A 18 -4.93 24.53 -12.20
C TRP A 18 -6.38 23.99 -12.19
N GLU A 19 -7.36 24.86 -12.03
CA GLU A 19 -8.77 24.51 -12.10
C GLU A 19 -9.25 24.28 -13.54
N ALA A 20 -8.61 24.95 -14.52
CA ALA A 20 -8.90 24.82 -15.95
C ALA A 20 -8.18 23.63 -16.62
N PHE A 21 -7.14 23.06 -16.02
CA PHE A 21 -6.51 21.83 -16.50
C PHE A 21 -7.35 20.63 -16.08
N ASP A 22 -8.52 20.48 -16.70
CA ASP A 22 -9.28 19.25 -16.68
C ASP A 22 -8.39 18.12 -17.21
N TYR A 23 -8.15 17.13 -16.36
CA TYR A 23 -7.57 15.86 -16.76
C TYR A 23 -8.55 15.16 -17.70
N ASN A 24 -8.60 15.67 -18.91
CA ASN A 24 -9.35 15.11 -20.02
C ASN A 24 -8.47 14.06 -20.70
N MET A 25 -8.17 12.98 -20.01
CA MET A 25 -7.84 11.76 -20.75
C MET A 25 -9.13 11.36 -21.46
N GLY A 26 -9.14 11.52 -22.78
CA GLY A 26 -10.25 11.15 -23.63
C GLY A 26 -10.74 9.76 -23.25
N MET A 27 -12.06 9.59 -23.09
CA MET A 27 -12.72 8.34 -22.67
C MET A 27 -12.47 7.14 -23.60
N ASN A 28 -11.54 7.25 -24.57
CA ASN A 28 -11.29 6.26 -25.63
C ASN A 28 -9.92 5.56 -25.56
N GLU A 29 -8.98 5.97 -24.70
CA GLU A 29 -7.69 5.29 -24.60
C GLU A 29 -7.61 4.41 -23.35
N LYS A 30 -7.22 3.14 -23.57
CA LYS A 30 -7.00 2.19 -22.46
C LYS A 30 -5.87 2.69 -21.56
N ARG A 31 -6.12 2.84 -20.27
CA ARG A 31 -5.09 3.23 -19.29
C ARG A 31 -4.02 2.16 -19.16
N ILE A 32 -2.77 2.58 -19.09
CA ILE A 32 -1.63 1.72 -18.82
C ILE A 32 -1.38 1.72 -17.31
N VAL A 33 -1.59 0.56 -16.69
CA VAL A 33 -1.52 0.39 -15.24
C VAL A 33 -0.36 -0.52 -14.86
N PHE A 34 0.45 -0.08 -13.92
CA PHE A 34 1.55 -0.86 -13.36
C PHE A 34 1.25 -1.20 -11.89
N VAL A 35 1.21 -2.50 -11.55
CA VAL A 35 0.82 -3.00 -10.22
C VAL A 35 1.94 -3.83 -9.62
N THR A 36 2.51 -3.41 -8.49
CA THR A 36 3.50 -4.24 -7.78
C THR A 36 2.80 -5.30 -6.93
N GLY A 37 3.45 -6.49 -6.79
CA GLY A 37 2.89 -7.57 -5.98
C GLY A 37 1.62 -8.20 -6.56
N ALA A 38 1.45 -8.18 -7.88
CA ALA A 38 0.24 -8.66 -8.56
C ALA A 38 0.11 -10.19 -8.65
N SER A 39 1.03 -10.94 -8.07
CA SER A 39 0.96 -12.42 -8.07
C SER A 39 0.02 -12.99 -7.00
N SER A 40 -0.41 -12.18 -6.01
CA SER A 40 -1.29 -12.63 -4.92
C SER A 40 -2.02 -11.47 -4.24
N GLY A 41 -3.00 -11.80 -3.39
CA GLY A 41 -3.66 -10.88 -2.47
C GLY A 41 -4.27 -9.64 -3.14
N ILE A 42 -4.09 -8.48 -2.52
CA ILE A 42 -4.67 -7.20 -2.97
C ILE A 42 -4.14 -6.81 -4.34
N GLY A 43 -2.84 -6.97 -4.60
CA GLY A 43 -2.23 -6.62 -5.89
C GLY A 43 -2.82 -7.42 -7.04
N LYS A 44 -3.00 -8.75 -6.86
CA LYS A 44 -3.63 -9.63 -7.85
C LYS A 44 -5.09 -9.21 -8.09
N ALA A 45 -5.88 -9.08 -7.05
CA ALA A 45 -7.28 -8.68 -7.17
C ALA A 45 -7.44 -7.30 -7.84
N ALA A 46 -6.54 -6.34 -7.55
CA ALA A 46 -6.54 -5.03 -8.20
C ALA A 46 -6.18 -5.13 -9.69
N ALA A 47 -5.18 -5.94 -10.06
CA ALA A 47 -4.79 -6.16 -11.45
C ALA A 47 -5.93 -6.78 -12.26
N GLU A 48 -6.58 -7.82 -11.74
CA GLU A 48 -7.73 -8.49 -12.36
C GLU A 48 -8.91 -7.53 -12.53
N GLN A 49 -9.25 -6.77 -11.48
CA GLN A 49 -10.36 -5.80 -11.53
C GLN A 49 -10.13 -4.72 -12.60
N LEU A 50 -8.91 -4.15 -12.66
CA LEU A 50 -8.58 -3.11 -13.63
C LEU A 50 -8.50 -3.65 -15.06
N ALA A 51 -7.99 -4.87 -15.26
CA ALA A 51 -7.99 -5.55 -16.55
C ALA A 51 -9.42 -5.83 -17.04
N LYS A 52 -10.31 -6.30 -16.15
CA LYS A 52 -11.74 -6.48 -16.45
C LYS A 52 -12.43 -5.18 -16.84
N GLU A 53 -11.97 -4.04 -16.33
CA GLU A 53 -12.48 -2.71 -16.69
C GLU A 53 -11.85 -2.12 -17.96
N GLY A 54 -11.05 -2.92 -18.70
CA GLY A 54 -10.49 -2.56 -19.99
C GLY A 54 -9.12 -1.86 -19.92
N CYS A 55 -8.49 -1.76 -18.74
CA CYS A 55 -7.12 -1.26 -18.63
C CYS A 55 -6.12 -2.25 -19.22
N THR A 56 -5.00 -1.77 -19.75
CA THR A 56 -3.83 -2.58 -20.03
C THR A 56 -2.99 -2.66 -18.76
N VAL A 57 -2.93 -3.84 -18.14
CA VAL A 57 -2.32 -4.01 -16.82
C VAL A 57 -1.03 -4.82 -16.89
N TYR A 58 0.02 -4.28 -16.29
CA TYR A 58 1.29 -4.92 -16.02
C TYR A 58 1.43 -5.13 -14.52
N GLY A 59 1.46 -6.40 -14.11
CA GLY A 59 1.70 -6.78 -12.73
C GLY A 59 3.15 -7.18 -12.51
N THR A 60 3.61 -7.30 -11.27
CA THR A 60 4.93 -7.85 -10.97
C THR A 60 4.88 -9.10 -10.11
N SER A 61 5.86 -9.98 -10.33
CA SER A 61 6.07 -11.21 -9.60
C SER A 61 7.56 -11.47 -9.37
N ARG A 62 7.91 -11.98 -8.19
CA ARG A 62 9.28 -12.46 -7.88
C ARG A 62 9.64 -13.77 -8.58
N ARG A 63 8.71 -14.43 -9.28
CA ARG A 63 8.92 -15.73 -9.93
C ARG A 63 9.79 -15.68 -11.19
N GLY A 64 10.22 -14.48 -11.61
CA GLY A 64 11.19 -14.32 -12.71
C GLY A 64 10.70 -14.73 -14.10
N LYS A 65 9.41 -14.64 -14.40
CA LYS A 65 8.82 -14.99 -15.69
C LYS A 65 7.93 -13.87 -16.24
N TYR A 66 7.99 -13.71 -17.59
CA TYR A 66 6.96 -12.97 -18.31
C TYR A 66 5.80 -13.95 -18.57
N GLU A 67 4.66 -13.72 -17.99
CA GLU A 67 3.50 -14.61 -18.14
C GLU A 67 2.19 -13.84 -18.19
N THR A 68 1.20 -14.38 -18.88
CA THR A 68 -0.17 -13.89 -18.79
C THR A 68 -0.81 -14.49 -17.54
N ALA A 69 -1.42 -13.65 -16.73
CA ALA A 69 -2.09 -14.03 -15.48
C ALA A 69 -3.51 -13.47 -15.47
N GLY A 70 -4.34 -14.00 -14.56
CA GLY A 70 -5.74 -13.63 -14.43
C GLY A 70 -6.69 -14.52 -15.23
N PRO A 71 -7.99 -14.50 -14.90
CA PRO A 71 -9.02 -15.27 -15.61
C PRO A 71 -9.34 -14.66 -16.98
N ASP A 72 -10.04 -15.41 -17.82
CA ASP A 72 -10.53 -14.92 -19.09
C ASP A 72 -11.35 -13.64 -18.93
N GLY A 73 -11.08 -12.67 -19.80
CA GLY A 73 -11.70 -11.33 -19.74
C GLY A 73 -11.13 -10.40 -18.66
N ALA A 74 -10.15 -10.86 -17.85
CA ALA A 74 -9.46 -10.06 -16.85
C ALA A 74 -7.96 -10.38 -16.82
N SER A 75 -7.39 -10.78 -17.95
CA SER A 75 -5.98 -11.15 -18.06
C SER A 75 -5.05 -9.92 -18.05
N PHE A 76 -3.88 -10.08 -17.47
CA PHE A 76 -2.83 -9.07 -17.39
C PHE A 76 -1.45 -9.73 -17.54
N THR A 77 -0.43 -8.92 -17.86
CA THR A 77 0.94 -9.42 -18.01
C THR A 77 1.69 -9.33 -16.70
N LEU A 78 2.28 -10.44 -16.22
CA LEU A 78 3.22 -10.43 -15.09
C LEU A 78 4.65 -10.23 -15.62
N LEU A 79 5.36 -9.30 -14.98
CA LEU A 79 6.76 -9.01 -15.23
C LEU A 79 7.63 -9.52 -14.06
N PRO A 80 8.82 -10.08 -14.34
CA PRO A 80 9.78 -10.44 -13.29
C PRO A 80 10.33 -9.16 -12.65
N MET A 81 10.07 -8.97 -11.34
CA MET A 81 10.59 -7.82 -10.60
C MET A 81 10.60 -8.11 -9.10
N THR A 82 11.65 -7.68 -8.44
CA THR A 82 11.72 -7.56 -6.97
C THR A 82 11.98 -6.11 -6.58
N LEU A 83 11.43 -5.68 -5.45
CA LEU A 83 11.61 -4.30 -4.96
C LEU A 83 13.01 -4.04 -4.42
N GLU A 84 13.74 -5.11 -4.05
CA GLU A 84 15.09 -5.07 -3.52
C GLU A 84 16.15 -4.89 -4.62
N ASN A 85 15.82 -5.19 -5.86
CA ASN A 85 16.74 -5.12 -7.01
C ASN A 85 16.32 -4.03 -7.99
N GLU A 86 17.06 -2.92 -7.97
CA GLU A 86 16.77 -1.76 -8.81
C GLU A 86 16.85 -2.06 -10.32
N GLN A 87 17.73 -2.99 -10.74
CA GLN A 87 17.83 -3.36 -12.15
C GLN A 87 16.51 -3.99 -12.64
N THR A 88 15.89 -4.88 -11.85
CA THR A 88 14.61 -5.50 -12.23
C THR A 88 13.46 -4.49 -12.29
N ILE A 89 13.52 -3.44 -11.46
CA ILE A 89 12.56 -2.33 -11.50
C ILE A 89 12.72 -1.55 -12.80
N ARG A 90 13.97 -1.19 -13.15
CA ARG A 90 14.28 -0.49 -14.39
C ARG A 90 13.81 -1.27 -15.61
N ASP A 91 14.12 -2.56 -15.67
CA ASP A 91 13.75 -3.43 -16.78
C ASP A 91 12.23 -3.52 -16.93
N ALA A 92 11.49 -3.65 -15.83
CA ALA A 92 10.02 -3.69 -15.84
C ALA A 92 9.40 -2.37 -16.33
N VAL A 93 9.90 -1.23 -15.84
CA VAL A 93 9.46 0.10 -16.28
C VAL A 93 9.78 0.32 -17.75
N GLN A 94 11.00 0.00 -18.19
CA GLN A 94 11.42 0.14 -19.58
C GLN A 94 10.58 -0.74 -20.52
N TYR A 95 10.27 -1.99 -20.11
CA TYR A 95 9.40 -2.88 -20.86
C TYR A 95 8.02 -2.26 -21.16
N ILE A 96 7.44 -1.53 -20.20
CA ILE A 96 6.15 -0.86 -20.38
C ILE A 96 6.32 0.39 -21.26
N VAL A 97 7.36 1.18 -21.02
CA VAL A 97 7.62 2.43 -21.74
C VAL A 97 7.90 2.17 -23.21
N ASP A 98 8.68 1.13 -23.57
CA ASP A 98 8.97 0.75 -24.95
C ASP A 98 7.71 0.38 -25.75
N ARG A 99 6.66 -0.10 -25.05
CA ARG A 99 5.39 -0.52 -25.69
C ARG A 99 4.34 0.56 -25.77
N HIS A 100 4.33 1.46 -24.81
CA HIS A 100 3.22 2.41 -24.64
C HIS A 100 3.67 3.88 -24.54
N GLY A 101 4.96 4.14 -24.34
CA GLY A 101 5.49 5.49 -24.13
C GLY A 101 5.05 6.16 -22.81
N ARG A 102 4.21 5.49 -22.01
CA ARG A 102 3.61 6.08 -20.80
C ARG A 102 3.26 5.03 -19.74
N ILE A 103 3.07 5.49 -18.51
CA ILE A 103 2.44 4.77 -17.40
C ILE A 103 1.44 5.72 -16.77
N ASP A 104 0.15 5.39 -16.83
CA ASP A 104 -0.92 6.27 -16.35
C ASP A 104 -1.22 6.07 -14.86
N VAL A 105 -1.09 4.84 -14.38
CA VAL A 105 -1.35 4.49 -12.98
C VAL A 105 -0.26 3.55 -12.46
N LEU A 106 0.31 3.89 -11.30
CA LEU A 106 1.15 3.00 -10.50
C LEU A 106 0.39 2.59 -9.25
N VAL A 107 0.25 1.28 -9.00
CA VAL A 107 -0.31 0.72 -7.76
C VAL A 107 0.79 -0.01 -7.00
N ASN A 108 1.26 0.56 -5.91
CA ASN A 108 2.24 -0.04 -5.01
C ASN A 108 1.50 -0.95 -4.01
N ALA A 109 1.35 -2.24 -4.37
CA ALA A 109 0.62 -3.21 -3.55
C ALA A 109 1.51 -4.33 -2.98
N ALA A 110 2.78 -4.40 -3.35
CA ALA A 110 3.73 -5.31 -2.72
C ALA A 110 3.96 -4.93 -1.25
N GLY A 111 4.02 -5.93 -0.39
CA GLY A 111 4.23 -5.74 1.03
C GLY A 111 4.38 -7.06 1.76
N SER A 112 5.01 -7.01 2.93
CA SER A 112 5.17 -8.11 3.87
C SER A 112 4.95 -7.60 5.28
N GLY A 113 4.76 -8.52 6.24
CA GLY A 113 4.62 -8.19 7.65
C GLY A 113 5.62 -8.96 8.49
N ILE A 114 6.16 -8.30 9.52
CA ILE A 114 7.00 -8.90 10.54
C ILE A 114 6.31 -8.81 11.90
N ALA A 115 6.48 -9.81 12.74
CA ALA A 115 5.98 -9.79 14.12
C ALA A 115 7.07 -10.20 15.11
N GLY A 116 7.25 -9.36 16.13
CA GLY A 116 8.20 -9.51 17.22
C GLY A 116 8.19 -8.27 18.12
N ALA A 117 8.72 -8.40 19.34
CA ALA A 117 8.94 -7.24 20.18
C ALA A 117 10.00 -6.33 19.55
N ILE A 118 9.85 -5.01 19.70
CA ILE A 118 10.76 -4.04 19.05
C ILE A 118 12.20 -4.26 19.50
N GLU A 119 12.45 -4.45 20.79
CA GLU A 119 13.79 -4.68 21.32
C GLU A 119 14.39 -6.05 20.93
N GLU A 120 13.55 -6.99 20.50
CA GLU A 120 13.95 -8.32 20.02
C GLU A 120 14.06 -8.40 18.49
N THR A 121 13.69 -7.34 17.79
CA THR A 121 13.81 -7.25 16.33
C THR A 121 15.20 -6.73 15.98
N THR A 122 15.97 -7.48 15.20
CA THR A 122 17.30 -7.03 14.77
C THR A 122 17.22 -5.88 13.78
N SER A 123 18.31 -5.13 13.62
CA SER A 123 18.37 -4.05 12.63
C SER A 123 18.15 -4.56 11.21
N GLU A 124 18.66 -5.75 10.88
CA GLU A 124 18.49 -6.40 9.58
C GLU A 124 17.03 -6.77 9.30
N GLU A 125 16.33 -7.32 10.30
CA GLU A 125 14.91 -7.64 10.20
C GLU A 125 14.06 -6.36 10.05
N ALA A 126 14.37 -5.32 10.83
CA ALA A 126 13.71 -4.02 10.71
C ALA A 126 13.97 -3.39 9.33
N TYR A 127 15.22 -3.41 8.86
CA TYR A 127 15.59 -2.92 7.53
C TYR A 127 14.83 -3.67 6.43
N THR A 128 14.77 -5.00 6.49
CA THR A 128 14.05 -5.83 5.52
C THR A 128 12.57 -5.47 5.45
N GLN A 129 11.94 -5.22 6.61
CA GLN A 129 10.55 -4.76 6.67
C GLN A 129 10.35 -3.40 5.97
N PHE A 130 11.27 -2.46 6.25
CA PHE A 130 11.24 -1.14 5.61
C PHE A 130 11.60 -1.22 4.13
N ASP A 131 12.51 -2.10 3.74
CA ASP A 131 12.95 -2.24 2.36
C ASP A 131 11.77 -2.61 1.45
N VAL A 132 10.97 -3.58 1.82
CA VAL A 132 9.80 -3.99 1.05
C VAL A 132 8.67 -2.94 1.12
N CYS A 133 8.37 -2.39 2.31
CA CYS A 133 7.19 -1.57 2.51
C CYS A 133 7.39 -0.07 2.27
N PHE A 134 8.65 0.40 2.16
CA PHE A 134 8.99 1.81 2.01
C PHE A 134 10.08 2.05 0.96
N PHE A 135 11.32 1.56 1.16
CA PHE A 135 12.42 1.86 0.25
C PHE A 135 12.22 1.29 -1.16
N GLY A 136 11.63 0.11 -1.29
CA GLY A 136 11.25 -0.44 -2.60
C GLY A 136 10.26 0.44 -3.35
N ILE A 137 9.34 1.10 -2.63
CA ILE A 137 8.43 2.08 -3.24
C ILE A 137 9.22 3.33 -3.68
N VAL A 138 10.18 3.79 -2.90
CA VAL A 138 11.07 4.91 -3.30
C VAL A 138 11.81 4.56 -4.59
N ARG A 139 12.41 3.36 -4.68
CA ARG A 139 13.11 2.92 -5.89
C ARG A 139 12.20 2.92 -7.12
N ILE A 140 10.99 2.36 -7.03
CA ILE A 140 10.08 2.33 -8.19
C ILE A 140 9.61 3.73 -8.60
N LEU A 141 9.38 4.64 -7.62
CA LEU A 141 9.01 6.03 -7.89
C LEU A 141 10.10 6.76 -8.68
N ASN A 142 11.39 6.48 -8.41
CA ASN A 142 12.52 7.09 -9.14
C ASN A 142 12.49 6.75 -10.64
N HIS A 143 11.93 5.62 -11.03
CA HIS A 143 11.83 5.20 -12.44
C HIS A 143 10.47 5.57 -13.07
N VAL A 144 9.38 5.53 -12.32
CA VAL A 144 8.03 5.78 -12.85
C VAL A 144 7.70 7.28 -12.93
N LEU A 145 8.08 8.07 -11.92
CA LEU A 145 7.74 9.50 -11.87
C LEU A 145 8.34 10.33 -13.03
N PRO A 146 9.56 10.09 -13.53
CA PRO A 146 10.06 10.78 -14.73
C PRO A 146 9.16 10.56 -15.94
N VAL A 147 8.61 9.34 -16.14
CA VAL A 147 7.69 9.00 -17.22
C VAL A 147 6.36 9.77 -17.07
N MET A 148 5.76 9.74 -15.88
CA MET A 148 4.53 10.48 -15.59
C MET A 148 4.72 11.99 -15.70
N ARG A 149 5.87 12.50 -15.28
CA ARG A 149 6.20 13.93 -15.33
C ARG A 149 6.37 14.43 -16.77
N ALA A 150 6.98 13.63 -17.65
CA ALA A 150 7.07 13.93 -19.08
C ALA A 150 5.68 13.96 -19.73
N ALA A 151 4.78 13.07 -19.33
CA ALA A 151 3.39 13.03 -19.78
C ALA A 151 2.49 14.11 -19.14
N LYS A 152 2.99 14.85 -18.12
CA LYS A 152 2.24 15.80 -17.29
C LYS A 152 0.93 15.22 -16.74
N SER A 153 0.92 13.94 -16.47
CA SER A 153 -0.25 13.19 -16.03
C SER A 153 0.19 11.92 -15.33
N GLY A 154 -0.54 11.49 -14.31
CA GLY A 154 -0.30 10.23 -13.63
C GLY A 154 -1.08 10.10 -12.34
N LEU A 155 -1.21 8.85 -11.89
CA LEU A 155 -1.79 8.53 -10.60
C LEU A 155 -0.93 7.47 -9.89
N VAL A 156 -0.47 7.78 -8.69
CA VAL A 156 0.20 6.84 -7.79
C VAL A 156 -0.77 6.43 -6.69
N ILE A 157 -0.98 5.14 -6.52
CA ILE A 157 -1.79 4.56 -5.45
C ILE A 157 -0.88 3.71 -4.58
N ASN A 158 -0.69 4.11 -3.33
CA ASN A 158 0.05 3.34 -2.34
C ASN A 158 -0.93 2.50 -1.51
N ILE A 159 -0.71 1.19 -1.41
CA ILE A 159 -1.46 0.34 -0.48
C ILE A 159 -0.78 0.44 0.88
N GLY A 160 -1.38 1.27 1.73
CA GLY A 160 -1.00 1.47 3.12
C GLY A 160 -1.56 0.38 4.04
N SER A 161 -1.98 0.79 5.21
CA SER A 161 -2.71 -0.02 6.20
C SER A 161 -3.30 0.89 7.27
N VAL A 162 -4.38 0.48 7.89
CA VAL A 162 -4.88 1.12 9.13
C VAL A 162 -3.84 1.08 10.25
N ALA A 163 -2.87 0.15 10.20
CA ALA A 163 -1.74 0.09 11.11
C ALA A 163 -0.82 1.33 11.04
N ALA A 164 -0.97 2.19 10.02
CA ALA A 164 -0.25 3.45 9.93
C ALA A 164 -0.67 4.48 11.00
N PHE A 165 -1.89 4.39 11.49
CA PHE A 165 -2.43 5.28 12.53
C PHE A 165 -3.00 4.52 13.74
N PHE A 166 -3.15 3.21 13.64
CA PHE A 166 -3.59 2.32 14.70
C PHE A 166 -2.50 1.28 14.95
N THR A 167 -1.46 1.70 15.68
CA THR A 167 -0.24 0.91 15.88
C THR A 167 -0.52 -0.38 16.64
N LEU A 168 -0.05 -1.50 16.10
CA LEU A 168 -0.28 -2.82 16.69
C LEU A 168 0.89 -3.25 17.57
N PRO A 169 0.64 -3.77 18.79
CA PRO A 169 1.70 -4.35 19.62
C PRO A 169 2.33 -5.55 18.88
N PHE A 170 3.63 -5.73 19.04
CA PHE A 170 4.43 -6.76 18.37
C PHE A 170 4.43 -6.73 16.83
N GLN A 171 3.90 -5.66 16.23
CA GLN A 171 3.99 -5.37 14.81
C GLN A 171 4.47 -3.92 14.57
N GLY A 172 5.27 -3.39 15.50
CA GLY A 172 5.71 -2.00 15.52
C GLY A 172 6.50 -1.58 14.27
N MET A 173 7.39 -2.44 13.75
CA MET A 173 8.18 -2.13 12.54
C MET A 173 7.31 -2.05 11.28
N TYR A 174 6.29 -2.90 11.17
CA TYR A 174 5.31 -2.79 10.09
C TYR A 174 4.49 -1.49 10.19
N SER A 175 3.98 -1.18 11.38
CA SER A 175 3.23 0.06 11.64
C SER A 175 4.07 1.30 11.31
N ALA A 176 5.34 1.32 11.74
CA ALA A 176 6.28 2.40 11.44
C ALA A 176 6.52 2.56 9.93
N ALA A 177 6.75 1.46 9.20
CA ALA A 177 6.94 1.51 7.74
C ALA A 177 5.69 2.03 7.01
N LYS A 178 4.48 1.64 7.44
CA LYS A 178 3.22 2.13 6.86
C LYS A 178 2.93 3.59 7.22
N SER A 179 3.34 4.05 8.41
CA SER A 179 3.27 5.46 8.79
C SER A 179 4.24 6.31 7.97
N ALA A 180 5.48 5.83 7.77
CA ALA A 180 6.47 6.48 6.90
C ALA A 180 5.95 6.59 5.46
N LEU A 181 5.32 5.54 4.93
CA LEU A 181 4.69 5.55 3.61
C LEU A 181 3.57 6.62 3.50
N TYR A 182 2.77 6.80 4.56
CA TYR A 182 1.75 7.84 4.57
C TYR A 182 2.36 9.24 4.57
N ALA A 183 3.39 9.49 5.38
CA ALA A 183 4.09 10.77 5.38
C ALA A 183 4.68 11.08 4.01
N MET A 184 5.34 10.11 3.36
CA MET A 184 5.86 10.23 2.00
C MET A 184 4.74 10.49 0.98
N THR A 185 3.60 9.82 1.10
CA THR A 185 2.43 10.05 0.23
C THR A 185 1.96 11.50 0.31
N CYS A 186 1.90 12.07 1.51
CA CYS A 186 1.52 13.47 1.71
C CYS A 186 2.50 14.44 1.08
N ALA A 187 3.82 14.21 1.22
CA ALA A 187 4.87 15.02 0.60
C ALA A 187 4.78 14.95 -0.93
N LEU A 188 4.73 13.75 -1.50
CA LEU A 188 4.61 13.52 -2.94
C LEU A 188 3.39 14.21 -3.56
N ARG A 189 2.26 14.28 -2.87
CA ARG A 189 1.07 15.00 -3.35
C ARG A 189 1.34 16.48 -3.59
N MET A 190 2.14 17.11 -2.74
CA MET A 190 2.50 18.52 -2.87
C MET A 190 3.55 18.71 -3.96
N GLU A 191 4.58 17.88 -3.97
CA GLU A 191 5.68 17.94 -4.93
C GLU A 191 5.24 17.68 -6.37
N LEU A 192 4.33 16.73 -6.56
CA LEU A 192 3.88 16.27 -7.88
C LEU A 192 2.68 17.05 -8.44
N LYS A 193 2.04 17.87 -7.60
CA LYS A 193 0.92 18.71 -8.00
C LYS A 193 1.23 19.59 -9.23
N PRO A 194 2.40 20.25 -9.36
CA PRO A 194 2.75 21.04 -10.54
C PRO A 194 2.83 20.25 -11.84
N PHE A 195 2.92 18.95 -11.78
CA PHE A 195 3.05 18.06 -12.94
C PHE A 195 1.74 17.33 -13.30
N GLY A 196 0.62 17.66 -12.65
CA GLY A 196 -0.66 16.99 -12.91
C GLY A 196 -0.70 15.54 -12.42
N ILE A 197 0.22 15.14 -11.53
CA ILE A 197 0.30 13.79 -10.99
C ILE A 197 -0.40 13.75 -9.64
N HIS A 198 -1.36 12.83 -9.49
CA HIS A 198 -2.07 12.59 -8.24
C HIS A 198 -1.44 11.46 -7.44
N VAL A 199 -1.51 11.54 -6.12
CA VAL A 199 -1.07 10.47 -5.22
C VAL A 199 -2.15 10.21 -4.19
N CYS A 200 -2.47 8.95 -3.93
CA CYS A 200 -3.46 8.52 -2.95
C CYS A 200 -2.92 7.32 -2.16
N GLN A 201 -3.14 7.29 -0.85
CA GLN A 201 -2.94 6.08 -0.06
C GLN A 201 -4.27 5.43 0.24
N ILE A 202 -4.41 4.14 -0.10
CA ILE A 202 -5.53 3.30 0.30
C ILE A 202 -5.12 2.53 1.55
N GLU A 203 -5.96 2.54 2.57
CA GLU A 203 -5.70 1.90 3.85
C GLU A 203 -6.69 0.76 4.08
N PRO A 204 -6.28 -0.47 3.75
CA PRO A 204 -7.00 -1.65 4.15
C PRO A 204 -6.97 -1.84 5.68
N GLY A 205 -8.06 -2.39 6.22
CA GLY A 205 -8.05 -3.05 7.52
C GLY A 205 -7.66 -4.51 7.39
N ASP A 206 -8.42 -5.39 8.05
CA ASP A 206 -8.18 -6.82 7.99
C ASP A 206 -8.66 -7.42 6.66
N VAL A 207 -7.76 -8.01 5.91
CA VAL A 207 -8.00 -8.59 4.58
C VAL A 207 -7.55 -10.04 4.55
N LYS A 208 -8.45 -10.93 4.20
CA LYS A 208 -8.16 -12.36 4.06
C LYS A 208 -7.29 -12.63 2.85
N THR A 209 -5.98 -12.71 3.05
CA THR A 209 -4.98 -12.94 2.00
C THR A 209 -3.87 -13.88 2.50
N ASN A 210 -2.90 -14.18 1.63
CA ASN A 210 -1.71 -14.92 2.03
C ASN A 210 -0.74 -14.10 2.92
N PHE A 211 -1.03 -12.84 3.22
CA PHE A 211 -0.22 -11.99 4.10
C PHE A 211 -0.02 -12.64 5.48
N THR A 212 -1.09 -13.20 6.05
CA THR A 212 -1.07 -13.91 7.34
C THR A 212 -0.07 -15.08 7.32
N LYS A 213 -0.09 -15.90 6.25
CA LYS A 213 0.82 -17.05 6.08
C LYS A 213 2.27 -16.63 5.82
N GLN A 214 2.47 -15.46 5.23
CA GLN A 214 3.78 -14.92 4.84
C GLN A 214 4.36 -13.98 5.91
N ARG A 215 3.67 -13.78 7.04
CA ARG A 215 4.21 -12.99 8.15
C ARG A 215 5.47 -13.63 8.67
N VAL A 216 6.55 -12.87 8.74
CA VAL A 216 7.82 -13.28 9.32
C VAL A 216 7.74 -13.11 10.83
N ILE A 217 8.03 -14.16 11.56
CA ILE A 217 8.25 -14.09 13.01
C ILE A 217 9.73 -13.84 13.22
N THR A 218 10.09 -12.79 13.99
CA THR A 218 11.50 -12.46 14.24
C THR A 218 12.21 -13.62 14.94
N GLU A 219 13.51 -13.76 14.72
CA GLU A 219 14.27 -14.91 15.25
C GLU A 219 14.21 -15.00 16.77
N LYS A 220 14.37 -13.86 17.46
CA LYS A 220 14.28 -13.82 18.92
C LYS A 220 12.85 -14.06 19.45
N ALA A 221 11.82 -13.79 18.65
CA ALA A 221 10.44 -14.00 19.06
C ALA A 221 10.08 -15.50 19.22
N LYS A 222 10.91 -16.41 18.72
CA LYS A 222 10.78 -17.86 18.97
C LYS A 222 11.04 -18.22 20.44
N ASN A 223 11.88 -17.43 21.12
CA ASN A 223 12.21 -17.56 22.54
C ASN A 223 12.08 -16.19 23.23
N THR A 224 10.98 -15.52 22.98
CA THR A 224 10.73 -14.12 23.40
C THR A 224 10.67 -13.97 24.93
N SER A 225 11.14 -12.83 25.42
CA SER A 225 10.90 -12.36 26.80
C SER A 225 9.42 -12.03 27.08
N TYR A 226 8.57 -12.03 26.04
CA TYR A 226 7.14 -11.66 26.08
C TYR A 226 6.21 -12.83 25.70
N PRO A 227 6.34 -14.04 26.24
CA PRO A 227 5.68 -15.23 25.68
C PRO A 227 4.17 -15.12 25.64
N VAL A 228 3.53 -14.63 26.70
CA VAL A 228 2.06 -14.53 26.79
C VAL A 228 1.52 -13.37 25.93
N PRO A 229 1.95 -12.10 26.11
CA PRO A 229 1.40 -11.00 25.34
C PRO A 229 1.73 -11.13 23.84
N PHE A 230 2.89 -11.65 23.46
CA PHE A 230 3.23 -11.88 22.05
C PHE A 230 2.29 -12.91 21.41
N LYS A 231 2.09 -14.05 22.08
CA LYS A 231 1.18 -15.11 21.62
C LYS A 231 -0.25 -14.59 21.43
N ARG A 232 -0.76 -13.82 22.39
CA ARG A 232 -2.10 -13.18 22.32
C ARG A 232 -2.21 -12.23 21.13
N ALA A 233 -1.22 -11.33 20.97
CA ALA A 233 -1.24 -10.34 19.91
C ALA A 233 -1.23 -11.01 18.52
N VAL A 234 -0.34 -11.98 18.28
CA VAL A 234 -0.28 -12.67 16.99
C VAL A 234 -1.55 -13.47 16.73
N TYR A 235 -2.11 -14.12 17.75
CA TYR A 235 -3.39 -14.83 17.62
C TYR A 235 -4.52 -13.91 17.19
N GLU A 236 -4.68 -12.74 17.82
CA GLU A 236 -5.72 -11.79 17.47
C GLU A 236 -5.51 -11.20 16.06
N MET A 237 -4.26 -10.93 15.66
CA MET A 237 -3.96 -10.52 14.27
C MET A 237 -4.39 -11.59 13.27
N VAL A 238 -4.04 -12.84 13.50
CA VAL A 238 -4.42 -13.96 12.63
C VAL A 238 -5.93 -14.12 12.59
N ARG A 239 -6.59 -14.07 13.74
CA ARG A 239 -8.04 -14.21 13.86
C ARG A 239 -8.79 -13.11 13.10
N SER A 240 -8.38 -11.86 13.27
CA SER A 240 -8.99 -10.72 12.60
C SER A 240 -8.76 -10.74 11.09
N GLU A 241 -7.55 -11.05 10.65
CA GLU A 241 -7.23 -11.16 9.22
C GLU A 241 -7.99 -12.29 8.53
N MET A 242 -8.15 -13.45 9.20
CA MET A 242 -8.91 -14.59 8.67
C MET A 242 -10.42 -14.31 8.63
N ALA A 243 -10.94 -13.52 9.56
CA ALA A 243 -12.31 -13.03 9.57
C ALA A 243 -12.50 -11.80 8.66
N GLY A 244 -11.41 -11.23 8.14
CA GLY A 244 -11.41 -10.06 7.30
C GLY A 244 -12.09 -10.25 5.95
N TYR A 245 -12.31 -9.17 5.25
CA TYR A 245 -12.96 -9.21 3.94
C TYR A 245 -12.01 -9.69 2.82
N ALA A 246 -12.61 -10.13 1.72
CA ALA A 246 -11.88 -10.59 0.56
C ALA A 246 -11.12 -9.44 -0.15
N PRO A 247 -9.94 -9.70 -0.78
CA PRO A 247 -9.11 -8.68 -1.42
C PRO A 247 -9.82 -7.92 -2.56
N GLU A 248 -10.87 -8.48 -3.15
CA GLU A 248 -11.71 -7.85 -4.17
C GLU A 248 -12.35 -6.54 -3.67
N ARG A 249 -12.58 -6.39 -2.38
CA ARG A 249 -13.09 -5.13 -1.80
C ARG A 249 -12.05 -4.03 -1.89
N CYS A 250 -10.78 -4.33 -1.64
CA CYS A 250 -9.67 -3.42 -1.89
C CYS A 250 -9.55 -3.10 -3.38
N ALA A 251 -9.66 -4.10 -4.25
CA ALA A 251 -9.60 -3.93 -5.69
C ALA A 251 -10.68 -2.96 -6.22
N LYS A 252 -11.92 -3.06 -5.72
CA LYS A 252 -13.00 -2.11 -6.03
C LYS A 252 -12.65 -0.69 -5.56
N THR A 253 -11.96 -0.56 -4.43
CA THR A 253 -11.51 0.75 -3.93
C THR A 253 -10.39 1.32 -4.80
N VAL A 254 -9.43 0.49 -5.24
CA VAL A 254 -8.40 0.90 -6.21
C VAL A 254 -9.06 1.36 -7.51
N SER A 255 -9.96 0.58 -8.08
CA SER A 255 -10.72 0.92 -9.29
C SER A 255 -11.49 2.24 -9.14
N LYS A 256 -12.16 2.45 -7.98
CA LYS A 256 -12.83 3.71 -7.68
C LYS A 256 -11.85 4.89 -7.71
N VAL A 257 -10.67 4.76 -7.08
CA VAL A 257 -9.64 5.81 -7.05
C VAL A 257 -9.11 6.09 -8.46
N VAL A 258 -8.89 5.05 -9.27
CA VAL A 258 -8.46 5.20 -10.68
C VAL A 258 -9.45 6.04 -11.51
N ARG A 259 -10.74 6.01 -11.18
CA ARG A 259 -11.79 6.79 -11.87
C ARG A 259 -12.03 8.19 -11.28
N MET A 260 -11.40 8.51 -10.13
CA MET A 260 -11.56 9.83 -9.52
C MET A 260 -10.73 10.89 -10.24
N LYS A 261 -11.33 12.02 -10.57
CA LYS A 261 -10.60 13.20 -11.07
C LYS A 261 -9.64 13.77 -10.01
N ARG A 262 -10.04 13.81 -8.76
CA ARG A 262 -9.26 14.35 -7.62
C ARG A 262 -9.30 13.36 -6.44
N PRO A 263 -8.44 12.34 -6.44
CA PRO A 263 -8.42 11.39 -5.34
C PRO A 263 -7.95 12.06 -4.03
N PRO A 264 -8.50 11.64 -2.87
CA PRO A 264 -8.06 12.14 -1.58
C PRO A 264 -6.64 11.68 -1.27
N ALA A 265 -5.98 12.31 -0.28
CA ALA A 265 -4.65 11.86 0.16
C ALA A 265 -4.73 10.45 0.76
N ARG A 266 -5.82 10.16 1.48
CA ARG A 266 -6.04 8.92 2.22
C ARG A 266 -7.47 8.42 2.03
N LEU A 267 -7.62 7.12 1.82
CA LEU A 267 -8.93 6.46 1.71
C LEU A 267 -8.90 5.12 2.44
N CYS A 268 -9.63 5.04 3.56
CA CYS A 268 -9.87 3.75 4.22
C CYS A 268 -10.86 2.92 3.40
N VAL A 269 -10.61 1.61 3.29
CA VAL A 269 -11.48 0.69 2.55
C VAL A 269 -12.82 0.55 3.26
N ASP A 270 -12.80 0.47 4.59
CA ASP A 270 -13.98 0.29 5.41
C ASP A 270 -14.36 1.53 6.21
N VAL A 271 -15.66 1.76 6.32
CA VAL A 271 -16.21 2.88 7.07
C VAL A 271 -15.86 2.79 8.56
N GLN A 272 -15.84 1.58 9.13
CA GLN A 272 -15.46 1.37 10.54
C GLN A 272 -14.05 1.86 10.86
N TYR A 273 -13.07 1.57 10.00
CA TYR A 273 -11.70 2.05 10.18
C TYR A 273 -11.55 3.55 9.89
N LYS A 274 -12.37 4.10 9.00
CA LYS A 274 -12.44 5.54 8.80
C LYS A 274 -12.93 6.25 10.06
N LEU A 275 -13.99 5.72 10.68
CA LEU A 275 -14.53 6.25 11.94
C LEU A 275 -13.51 6.08 13.07
N LEU A 276 -12.89 4.91 13.19
CA LEU A 276 -11.86 4.63 14.19
C LEU A 276 -10.68 5.60 14.05
N GLY A 277 -10.19 5.85 12.83
CA GLY A 277 -9.13 6.81 12.56
C GLY A 277 -9.51 8.24 12.91
N PHE A 278 -10.76 8.65 12.70
CA PHE A 278 -11.27 9.94 13.11
C PHE A 278 -11.33 10.04 14.64
N VAL A 279 -11.90 9.04 15.29
CA VAL A 279 -12.02 9.00 16.77
C VAL A 279 -10.64 8.97 17.43
N SER A 280 -9.69 8.15 16.91
CA SER A 280 -8.33 8.08 17.46
C SER A 280 -7.56 9.39 17.36
N ALA A 281 -7.85 10.22 16.35
CA ALA A 281 -7.25 11.54 16.20
C ALA A 281 -7.78 12.57 17.24
N LEU A 282 -8.94 12.32 17.84
CA LEU A 282 -9.56 13.18 18.85
C LEU A 282 -9.30 12.72 20.27
N LEU A 283 -8.99 11.44 20.47
CA LEU A 283 -8.78 10.86 21.79
C LEU A 283 -7.33 11.03 22.27
N PRO A 284 -7.10 11.26 23.57
CA PRO A 284 -5.78 11.14 24.16
C PRO A 284 -5.20 9.74 23.89
N TRP A 285 -3.90 9.68 23.62
CA TRP A 285 -3.21 8.42 23.32
C TRP A 285 -3.45 7.33 24.38
N SER A 286 -3.47 7.70 25.65
CA SER A 286 -3.73 6.76 26.76
C SER A 286 -5.08 6.03 26.67
N ILE A 287 -6.08 6.62 26.01
CA ILE A 287 -7.37 5.96 25.76
C ILE A 287 -7.23 5.00 24.57
N CYS A 288 -6.60 5.45 23.49
CA CYS A 288 -6.31 4.60 22.31
C CYS A 288 -5.49 3.37 22.70
N GLU A 289 -4.44 3.55 23.51
CA GLU A 289 -3.60 2.49 24.05
C GLU A 289 -4.40 1.43 24.80
N LYS A 290 -5.28 1.84 25.73
CA LYS A 290 -6.15 0.91 26.48
C LYS A 290 -7.06 0.11 25.54
N ILE A 291 -7.62 0.76 24.53
CA ILE A 291 -8.47 0.08 23.53
C ILE A 291 -7.65 -0.97 22.77
N ILE A 292 -6.47 -0.59 22.27
CA ILE A 292 -5.60 -1.50 21.51
C ILE A 292 -5.15 -2.68 22.37
N MET A 293 -4.71 -2.41 23.61
CA MET A 293 -4.33 -3.46 24.56
C MET A 293 -5.50 -4.42 24.85
N SER A 294 -6.71 -3.88 25.01
CA SER A 294 -7.90 -4.72 25.21
C SER A 294 -8.23 -5.59 24.00
N MET A 295 -7.97 -5.09 22.78
CA MET A 295 -8.23 -5.85 21.55
C MET A 295 -7.20 -6.96 21.30
N TYR A 296 -5.93 -6.70 21.59
CA TYR A 296 -4.83 -7.58 21.16
C TYR A 296 -4.17 -8.38 22.28
N LEU A 297 -4.31 -7.99 23.54
CA LEU A 297 -3.58 -8.58 24.66
C LEU A 297 -4.47 -9.26 25.71
N LYS A 298 -5.80 -9.25 25.52
CA LYS A 298 -6.74 -9.76 26.52
C LYS A 298 -7.02 -11.25 26.39
N ASN A 299 -7.22 -11.73 25.16
CA ASN A 299 -7.72 -13.09 24.94
C ASN A 299 -6.58 -14.08 24.74
N ASP A 300 -6.66 -15.21 25.41
CA ASP A 300 -5.75 -16.33 25.19
C ASP A 300 -6.15 -17.11 23.91
N PRO A 301 -5.19 -17.53 23.10
CA PRO A 301 -5.45 -18.45 22.01
C PRO A 301 -5.90 -19.83 22.55
N PRO A 302 -6.61 -20.63 21.72
CA PRO A 302 -6.97 -22.00 22.07
C PRO A 302 -5.73 -22.85 22.46
N ASP A 303 -5.97 -23.88 23.29
CA ASP A 303 -4.91 -24.83 23.66
C ASP A 303 -4.26 -25.45 22.41
N GLY A 304 -2.94 -25.56 22.44
CA GLY A 304 -2.16 -26.11 21.33
C GLY A 304 -1.91 -25.17 20.16
N TRP A 305 -2.48 -23.93 20.14
CA TRP A 305 -2.18 -22.96 19.08
C TRP A 305 -0.72 -22.51 19.11
N GLN A 306 -0.08 -22.45 17.93
CA GLN A 306 1.33 -22.11 17.77
C GLN A 306 1.48 -20.89 16.85
N VAL A 307 2.44 -19.99 17.20
CA VAL A 307 2.70 -18.75 16.47
C VAL A 307 3.27 -19.02 15.07
N ASP A 308 4.10 -20.05 14.93
CA ASP A 308 4.74 -20.47 13.68
C ASP A 308 3.83 -21.29 12.76
N ARG A 309 2.70 -21.78 13.29
CA ARG A 309 1.67 -22.51 12.54
C ARG A 309 0.28 -21.92 12.81
N PRO A 310 0.08 -20.66 12.46
CA PRO A 310 -1.07 -19.90 12.93
C PRO A 310 -2.43 -20.37 12.38
N LEU A 311 -2.44 -21.16 11.31
CA LEU A 311 -3.67 -21.59 10.62
C LEU A 311 -4.00 -23.08 10.82
N GLY A 312 -3.35 -23.77 11.77
CA GLY A 312 -3.50 -25.23 11.94
C GLY A 312 -2.88 -25.95 10.74
N GLY A 313 -1.90 -26.79 10.94
CA GLY A 313 -1.33 -27.55 9.83
C GLY A 313 -2.34 -28.56 9.28
N GLU A 314 -2.62 -28.48 8.00
CA GLU A 314 -2.83 -29.62 7.12
C GLU A 314 -1.52 -29.95 6.42
#